data_4bce523a1196ccfd58b933b6fecb860a
#
_entry.id   4bce523a1196ccfd58b933b6fecb860a
#
_cell.length_a   1.000
_cell.length_b   1.000
_cell.length_c   1.000
_cell.angle_alpha   90.00
_cell.angle_beta   90.00
_cell.angle_gamma   90.00
#
_symmetry.space_group_name_H-M   'P 1'
#
loop_
_entity.id
_entity.type
_entity.pdbx_description
1 polymer ?
#
loop_
_entity_poly.entity_id
_entity_poly.type
_entity_poly.pdbx_seq_one_letter_code
_entity_poly.pdbx_strand_id
1 'polypeptide(L)'
;MTVQQLAVARAHAAEWAATLGYAAPNMRFVSGRIEALAEAGIADGSCDLVISNCVVNLSADKRAVLREVWRVLADGGEFHFSDVYADRRLPAAARADPLLVGECLGGALYIEDFKRLCAEAGFADPRVASSAPIDVNDAAMRELLGEARFFSVTFRLFKLPPGRLESLCEDYGQYAVYRGSIEGSRGAYSLDDHHRLEKGKPFLVCGNTASILQETWLAKHFDVHGDRSTHYGE
;
A
#
# COMPACT_ATOMS: atom_id res chain seq x y z
N MET A 1 17.44 -4.44 7.09
CA MET A 1 18.12 -3.60 8.13
C MET A 1 19.23 -4.42 8.76
N THR A 2 20.42 -3.86 8.90
CA THR A 2 21.56 -4.55 9.50
C THR A 2 21.49 -4.52 11.02
N VAL A 3 22.27 -5.37 11.71
CA VAL A 3 22.37 -5.37 13.18
C VAL A 3 22.84 -4.01 13.69
N GLN A 4 23.78 -3.37 12.97
CA GLN A 4 24.30 -2.05 13.29
C GLN A 4 23.19 -0.97 13.19
N GLN A 5 22.40 -0.97 12.13
CA GLN A 5 21.28 -0.02 11.97
C GLN A 5 20.23 -0.20 13.07
N LEU A 6 19.94 -1.45 13.47
CA LEU A 6 19.03 -1.73 14.59
C LEU A 6 19.58 -1.21 15.92
N ALA A 7 20.88 -1.35 16.15
CA ALA A 7 21.54 -0.83 17.37
C ALA A 7 21.40 0.70 17.45
N VAL A 8 21.65 1.41 16.35
CA VAL A 8 21.49 2.88 16.26
C VAL A 8 20.03 3.27 16.52
N ALA A 9 19.07 2.61 15.86
CA ALA A 9 17.64 2.91 16.05
C ALA A 9 17.20 2.74 17.52
N ARG A 10 17.65 1.66 18.17
CA ARG A 10 17.35 1.42 19.60
C ARG A 10 18.00 2.44 20.52
N ALA A 11 19.23 2.87 20.23
CA ALA A 11 19.95 3.86 21.03
C ALA A 11 19.24 5.24 21.03
N HIS A 12 18.62 5.62 19.92
CA HIS A 12 17.93 6.90 19.78
C HIS A 12 16.41 6.84 20.08
N ALA A 13 15.85 5.70 20.46
CA ALA A 13 14.42 5.54 20.68
C ALA A 13 13.87 6.51 21.75
N ALA A 14 14.59 6.71 22.85
CA ALA A 14 14.17 7.60 23.93
C ALA A 14 14.22 9.09 23.52
N GLU A 15 15.25 9.49 22.80
CA GLU A 15 15.41 10.85 22.27
C GLU A 15 14.28 11.20 21.29
N TRP A 16 13.97 10.30 20.35
CA TRP A 16 12.87 10.49 19.41
C TRP A 16 11.51 10.52 20.11
N ALA A 17 11.27 9.66 21.10
CA ALA A 17 10.03 9.69 21.87
C ALA A 17 9.83 11.05 22.55
N ALA A 18 10.88 11.57 23.20
CA ALA A 18 10.85 12.90 23.83
C ALA A 18 10.61 14.03 22.82
N THR A 19 11.28 14.00 21.65
CA THR A 19 11.10 14.98 20.58
C THR A 19 9.66 14.99 20.05
N LEU A 20 9.00 13.83 20.01
CA LEU A 20 7.60 13.67 19.58
C LEU A 20 6.58 13.91 20.73
N GLY A 21 7.04 14.28 21.91
CA GLY A 21 6.18 14.59 23.06
C GLY A 21 5.68 13.36 23.84
N TYR A 22 6.28 12.18 23.65
CA TYR A 22 5.94 10.98 24.41
C TYR A 22 6.77 10.89 25.69
N ALA A 23 6.12 10.47 26.80
CA ALA A 23 6.79 10.29 28.09
C ALA A 23 7.77 9.09 28.13
N ALA A 24 7.60 8.13 27.23
CA ALA A 24 8.44 6.94 27.10
C ALA A 24 8.48 6.48 25.62
N PRO A 25 9.51 5.70 25.21
CA PRO A 25 9.57 5.14 23.87
C PRO A 25 8.34 4.31 23.55
N ASN A 26 7.66 4.63 22.44
CA ASN A 26 6.52 3.91 21.93
C ASN A 26 6.87 3.07 20.67
N MET A 27 8.18 2.94 20.38
CA MET A 27 8.73 2.21 19.23
C MET A 27 9.36 0.89 19.67
N ARG A 28 9.10 -0.16 18.91
CA ARG A 28 9.73 -1.46 19.05
C ARG A 28 10.49 -1.82 17.78
N PHE A 29 11.80 -2.02 17.89
CA PHE A 29 12.67 -2.39 16.76
C PHE A 29 12.94 -3.89 16.79
N VAL A 30 12.45 -4.61 15.77
CA VAL A 30 12.54 -6.07 15.66
C VAL A 30 13.41 -6.46 14.47
N SER A 31 14.29 -7.44 14.66
CA SER A 31 15.04 -8.06 13.56
C SER A 31 14.19 -9.14 12.93
N GLY A 32 14.10 -9.13 11.59
CA GLY A 32 13.32 -10.14 10.87
C GLY A 32 13.37 -9.88 9.36
N ARG A 33 12.77 -10.80 8.61
CA ARG A 33 12.53 -10.68 7.18
C ARG A 33 11.07 -10.34 6.96
N ILE A 34 10.81 -9.49 5.96
CA ILE A 34 9.44 -9.05 5.65
C ILE A 34 8.58 -10.20 5.07
N GLU A 35 9.22 -11.24 4.53
CA GLU A 35 8.57 -12.47 4.05
C GLU A 35 8.16 -13.42 5.18
N ALA A 36 8.60 -13.17 6.41
CA ALA A 36 8.44 -14.07 7.55
C ALA A 36 8.26 -13.26 8.87
N LEU A 37 7.27 -12.37 8.90
CA LEU A 37 6.98 -11.51 10.06
C LEU A 37 6.55 -12.32 11.29
N ALA A 38 5.97 -13.51 11.09
CA ALA A 38 5.66 -14.43 12.17
C ALA A 38 6.90 -14.86 12.95
N GLU A 39 8.01 -15.15 12.25
CA GLU A 39 9.31 -15.50 12.88
C GLU A 39 9.87 -14.31 13.70
N ALA A 40 9.53 -13.09 13.30
CA ALA A 40 9.90 -11.87 14.02
C ALA A 40 8.96 -11.57 15.21
N GLY A 41 7.97 -12.43 15.49
CA GLY A 41 7.04 -12.29 16.59
C GLY A 41 5.98 -11.22 16.37
N ILE A 42 5.62 -10.92 15.11
CA ILE A 42 4.48 -10.06 14.78
C ILE A 42 3.23 -10.94 14.65
N ALA A 43 2.27 -10.72 15.54
CA ALA A 43 1.07 -11.55 15.61
C ALA A 43 0.06 -11.24 14.51
N ASP A 44 -0.83 -12.18 14.23
CA ASP A 44 -1.95 -12.02 13.31
C ASP A 44 -2.87 -10.88 13.77
N GLY A 45 -3.31 -10.04 12.81
CA GLY A 45 -4.27 -8.97 13.10
C GLY A 45 -3.79 -7.92 14.10
N SER A 46 -2.47 -7.79 14.29
CA SER A 46 -1.90 -6.91 15.34
C SER A 46 -1.56 -5.49 14.84
N CYS A 47 -1.72 -5.22 13.56
CA CYS A 47 -1.39 -3.94 12.96
C CYS A 47 -2.62 -3.31 12.29
N ASP A 48 -2.94 -2.07 12.63
CA ASP A 48 -3.98 -1.29 11.95
C ASP A 48 -3.45 -0.69 10.64
N LEU A 49 -2.14 -0.44 10.59
CA LEU A 49 -1.45 0.13 9.44
C LEU A 49 -0.07 -0.52 9.26
N VAL A 50 0.24 -0.92 8.05
CA VAL A 50 1.59 -1.29 7.62
C VAL A 50 2.07 -0.24 6.61
N ILE A 51 3.28 0.26 6.77
CA ILE A 51 3.90 1.19 5.82
C ILE A 51 5.22 0.63 5.31
N SER A 52 5.55 0.91 4.03
CA SER A 52 6.81 0.54 3.43
C SER A 52 7.21 1.55 2.35
N ASN A 53 8.50 1.72 2.13
CA ASN A 53 9.02 2.54 1.04
C ASN A 53 10.25 1.88 0.43
N CYS A 54 10.20 1.51 -0.84
CA CYS A 54 11.29 0.89 -1.62
C CYS A 54 11.92 -0.35 -0.96
N VAL A 55 11.12 -1.18 -0.28
CA VAL A 55 11.61 -2.40 0.40
C VAL A 55 10.99 -3.67 -0.18
N VAL A 56 9.75 -3.61 -0.64
CA VAL A 56 9.05 -4.79 -1.20
C VAL A 56 9.78 -5.32 -2.43
N ASN A 57 10.29 -4.43 -3.28
CA ASN A 57 11.02 -4.83 -4.49
C ASN A 57 12.37 -5.52 -4.21
N LEU A 58 12.96 -5.30 -3.05
CA LEU A 58 14.19 -5.98 -2.63
C LEU A 58 13.94 -7.43 -2.19
N SER A 59 12.71 -7.80 -1.89
CA SER A 59 12.34 -9.17 -1.56
C SER A 59 12.34 -10.06 -2.79
N ALA A 60 12.92 -11.25 -2.66
CA ALA A 60 12.87 -12.30 -3.69
C ALA A 60 11.47 -12.95 -3.79
N ASP A 61 10.70 -12.97 -2.68
CA ASP A 61 9.36 -13.55 -2.62
C ASP A 61 8.32 -12.52 -2.19
N LYS A 62 7.90 -11.69 -3.14
CA LYS A 62 6.87 -10.66 -2.92
C LYS A 62 5.50 -11.24 -2.58
N ARG A 63 5.23 -12.49 -3.01
CA ARG A 63 4.00 -13.22 -2.63
C ARG A 63 3.98 -13.51 -1.13
N ALA A 64 5.11 -13.96 -0.57
CA ALA A 64 5.22 -14.16 0.88
C ALA A 64 5.09 -12.84 1.65
N VAL A 65 5.68 -11.74 1.15
CA VAL A 65 5.52 -10.41 1.74
C VAL A 65 4.05 -10.02 1.82
N LEU A 66 3.31 -10.10 0.71
CA LEU A 66 1.89 -9.71 0.68
C LEU A 66 1.02 -10.58 1.61
N ARG A 67 1.30 -11.90 1.68
CA ARG A 67 0.61 -12.80 2.62
C ARG A 67 0.89 -12.45 4.08
N GLU A 68 2.16 -12.15 4.42
CA GLU A 68 2.53 -11.75 5.78
C GLU A 68 1.91 -10.40 6.15
N VAL A 69 1.90 -9.42 5.23
CA VAL A 69 1.22 -8.15 5.45
C VAL A 69 -0.28 -8.36 5.66
N TRP A 70 -0.93 -9.19 4.84
CA TRP A 70 -2.35 -9.54 5.02
C TRP A 70 -2.59 -10.18 6.38
N ARG A 71 -1.73 -11.10 6.80
CA ARG A 71 -1.84 -11.80 8.08
C ARG A 71 -1.77 -10.85 9.28
N VAL A 72 -0.77 -9.95 9.27
CA VAL A 72 -0.53 -9.05 10.42
C VAL A 72 -1.51 -7.89 10.49
N LEU A 73 -2.15 -7.49 9.40
CA LEU A 73 -3.18 -6.46 9.41
C LEU A 73 -4.44 -6.93 10.14
N ALA A 74 -4.99 -6.07 10.97
CA ALA A 74 -6.35 -6.19 11.49
C ALA A 74 -7.38 -6.03 10.36
N ASP A 75 -8.60 -6.51 10.58
CA ASP A 75 -9.71 -6.23 9.66
C ASP A 75 -9.98 -4.71 9.65
N GLY A 76 -10.17 -4.13 8.48
CA GLY A 76 -10.23 -2.68 8.27
C GLY A 76 -8.86 -2.00 8.23
N GLY A 77 -7.77 -2.74 8.42
CA GLY A 77 -6.40 -2.22 8.35
C GLY A 77 -5.93 -1.94 6.92
N GLU A 78 -4.85 -1.18 6.82
CA GLU A 78 -4.33 -0.67 5.55
C GLU A 78 -2.84 -0.98 5.38
N PHE A 79 -2.43 -1.43 4.19
CA PHE A 79 -1.04 -1.41 3.75
C PHE A 79 -0.83 -0.22 2.81
N HIS A 80 -0.11 0.79 3.28
CA HIS A 80 0.20 2.00 2.53
C HIS A 80 1.69 2.00 2.20
N PHE A 81 2.04 1.92 0.95
CA PHE A 81 3.45 1.81 0.58
C PHE A 81 3.75 2.35 -0.80
N SER A 82 5.02 2.71 -1.02
CA SER A 82 5.54 3.17 -2.30
C SER A 82 6.68 2.25 -2.75
N ASP A 83 6.66 1.89 -4.03
CA ASP A 83 7.74 1.12 -4.65
C ASP A 83 7.80 1.38 -6.16
N VAL A 84 8.80 0.79 -6.83
CA VAL A 84 9.02 0.94 -8.27
C VAL A 84 8.30 -0.18 -9.03
N TYR A 85 7.61 0.19 -10.10
CA TYR A 85 6.90 -0.73 -11.00
C TYR A 85 7.27 -0.47 -12.45
N ALA A 86 7.15 -1.49 -13.30
CA ALA A 86 7.40 -1.41 -14.72
C ALA A 86 6.10 -1.52 -15.53
N ASP A 87 6.08 -0.92 -16.74
CA ASP A 87 4.98 -1.04 -17.69
C ASP A 87 4.92 -2.41 -18.39
N ARG A 88 5.91 -3.26 -18.16
CA ARG A 88 6.05 -4.62 -18.74
C ARG A 88 6.91 -5.52 -17.89
N ARG A 89 6.88 -6.84 -18.17
CA ARG A 89 7.77 -7.80 -17.53
C ARG A 89 9.20 -7.60 -17.99
N LEU A 90 10.13 -7.50 -17.03
CA LEU A 90 11.54 -7.28 -17.32
C LEU A 90 12.23 -8.55 -17.87
N PRO A 91 13.26 -8.39 -18.72
CA PRO A 91 14.12 -9.49 -19.15
C PRO A 91 14.75 -10.22 -17.94
N ALA A 92 14.99 -11.53 -18.09
CA ALA A 92 15.60 -12.34 -17.02
C ALA A 92 16.98 -11.82 -16.59
N ALA A 93 17.79 -11.33 -17.54
CA ALA A 93 19.08 -10.73 -17.27
C ALA A 93 18.97 -9.51 -16.37
N ALA A 94 18.04 -8.58 -16.64
CA ALA A 94 17.81 -7.40 -15.83
C ALA A 94 17.36 -7.76 -14.40
N ARG A 95 16.50 -8.77 -14.25
CA ARG A 95 16.05 -9.24 -12.93
C ARG A 95 17.13 -9.91 -12.09
N ALA A 96 18.16 -10.44 -12.72
CA ALA A 96 19.28 -11.11 -12.05
C ALA A 96 20.48 -10.19 -11.81
N ASP A 97 20.48 -8.98 -12.38
CA ASP A 97 21.59 -8.04 -12.23
C ASP A 97 21.60 -7.43 -10.82
N PRO A 98 22.70 -7.60 -10.03
CA PRO A 98 22.72 -7.12 -8.64
C PRO A 98 22.61 -5.60 -8.51
N LEU A 99 23.13 -4.85 -9.47
CA LEU A 99 23.05 -3.38 -9.47
C LEU A 99 21.60 -2.93 -9.68
N LEU A 100 20.94 -3.47 -10.71
CA LEU A 100 19.54 -3.16 -10.99
C LEU A 100 18.61 -3.57 -9.84
N VAL A 101 18.89 -4.70 -9.17
CA VAL A 101 18.15 -5.11 -7.97
C VAL A 101 18.38 -4.13 -6.84
N GLY A 102 19.63 -3.70 -6.60
CA GLY A 102 19.96 -2.71 -5.56
C GLY A 102 19.31 -1.34 -5.80
N GLU A 103 19.15 -0.95 -7.06
CA GLU A 103 18.45 0.28 -7.49
C GLU A 103 16.91 0.14 -7.53
N CYS A 104 16.36 -0.97 -7.02
CA CYS A 104 14.92 -1.31 -7.07
C CYS A 104 14.34 -1.51 -8.48
N LEU A 105 15.14 -1.41 -9.55
CA LEU A 105 14.71 -1.59 -10.93
C LEU A 105 14.60 -3.08 -11.29
N GLY A 106 15.62 -3.89 -10.97
CA GLY A 106 15.61 -5.32 -11.27
C GLY A 106 14.50 -6.10 -10.53
N GLY A 107 14.11 -5.61 -9.36
CA GLY A 107 13.00 -6.16 -8.57
C GLY A 107 11.61 -5.65 -8.96
N ALA A 108 11.53 -4.63 -9.81
CA ALA A 108 10.26 -4.02 -10.20
C ALA A 108 9.38 -5.01 -10.97
N LEU A 109 8.16 -5.21 -10.49
CA LEU A 109 7.16 -6.02 -11.19
C LEU A 109 6.47 -5.21 -12.29
N TYR A 110 5.99 -5.92 -13.31
CA TYR A 110 4.93 -5.41 -14.16
C TYR A 110 3.70 -5.11 -13.29
N ILE A 111 3.16 -3.89 -13.39
CA ILE A 111 2.13 -3.40 -12.46
C ILE A 111 0.90 -4.33 -12.39
N GLU A 112 0.50 -4.94 -13.52
CA GLU A 112 -0.64 -5.85 -13.52
C GLU A 112 -0.30 -7.23 -12.89
N ASP A 113 0.95 -7.68 -12.95
CA ASP A 113 1.38 -8.86 -12.21
C ASP A 113 1.36 -8.59 -10.70
N PHE A 114 1.75 -7.40 -10.27
CA PHE A 114 1.63 -7.00 -8.88
C PHE A 114 0.17 -6.99 -8.40
N LYS A 115 -0.76 -6.40 -9.17
CA LYS A 115 -2.19 -6.43 -8.83
C LYS A 115 -2.74 -7.86 -8.69
N ARG A 116 -2.30 -8.78 -9.56
CA ARG A 116 -2.66 -10.22 -9.43
C ARG A 116 -2.14 -10.82 -8.13
N LEU A 117 -0.89 -10.54 -7.76
CA LEU A 117 -0.34 -10.99 -6.48
C LEU A 117 -1.09 -10.41 -5.28
N CYS A 118 -1.54 -9.16 -5.36
CA CYS A 118 -2.38 -8.56 -4.32
C CYS A 118 -3.70 -9.32 -4.17
N ALA A 119 -4.40 -9.60 -5.27
CA ALA A 119 -5.64 -10.36 -5.26
C ALA A 119 -5.47 -11.78 -4.69
N GLU A 120 -4.38 -12.47 -5.06
CA GLU A 120 -4.03 -13.79 -4.52
C GLU A 120 -3.75 -13.78 -3.01
N ALA A 121 -3.26 -12.66 -2.48
CA ALA A 121 -3.02 -12.47 -1.04
C ALA A 121 -4.27 -12.06 -0.26
N GLY A 122 -5.35 -11.66 -0.95
CA GLY A 122 -6.61 -11.20 -0.36
C GLY A 122 -6.93 -9.72 -0.60
N PHE A 123 -5.98 -8.93 -1.08
CA PHE A 123 -6.19 -7.52 -1.43
C PHE A 123 -6.84 -7.42 -2.82
N ALA A 124 -8.16 -7.47 -2.89
CA ALA A 124 -8.89 -7.53 -4.16
C ALA A 124 -8.87 -6.20 -4.95
N ASP A 125 -8.70 -5.07 -4.26
CA ASP A 125 -8.78 -3.72 -4.85
C ASP A 125 -7.53 -2.88 -4.49
N PRO A 126 -6.38 -3.09 -5.16
CA PRO A 126 -5.18 -2.29 -4.97
C PRO A 126 -5.35 -0.90 -5.59
N ARG A 127 -5.39 0.13 -4.74
CA ARG A 127 -5.61 1.52 -5.13
C ARG A 127 -4.30 2.28 -5.30
N VAL A 128 -4.20 3.03 -6.38
CA VAL A 128 -3.08 3.94 -6.63
C VAL A 128 -3.37 5.28 -5.98
N ALA A 129 -2.57 5.66 -4.99
CA ALA A 129 -2.67 6.98 -4.37
C ALA A 129 -1.91 8.05 -5.17
N SER A 130 -0.78 7.67 -5.76
CA SER A 130 0.00 8.53 -6.66
C SER A 130 0.90 7.70 -7.56
N SER A 131 1.24 8.24 -8.72
CA SER A 131 2.20 7.64 -9.65
C SER A 131 3.05 8.74 -10.30
N ALA A 132 4.36 8.51 -10.41
CA ALA A 132 5.30 9.40 -11.09
C ALA A 132 6.28 8.59 -11.93
N PRO A 133 6.63 9.04 -13.15
CA PRO A 133 7.63 8.36 -13.97
C PRO A 133 9.02 8.43 -13.34
N ILE A 134 9.83 7.41 -13.59
CA ILE A 134 11.24 7.35 -13.19
C ILE A 134 12.09 7.27 -14.47
N ASP A 135 12.99 8.22 -14.63
CA ASP A 135 13.95 8.22 -15.72
C ASP A 135 15.20 7.41 -15.35
N VAL A 136 15.55 6.45 -16.19
CA VAL A 136 16.80 5.71 -16.08
C VAL A 136 17.83 6.39 -17.00
N ASN A 137 18.78 7.13 -16.43
CA ASN A 137 19.75 7.93 -17.21
C ASN A 137 21.02 7.16 -17.59
N ASP A 138 21.34 6.08 -16.88
CA ASP A 138 22.52 5.25 -17.19
C ASP A 138 22.31 4.41 -18.45
N ALA A 139 23.24 4.52 -19.41
CA ALA A 139 23.13 3.85 -20.70
C ALA A 139 23.26 2.32 -20.60
N ALA A 140 24.13 1.83 -19.69
CA ALA A 140 24.33 0.40 -19.51
C ALA A 140 23.11 -0.25 -18.84
N MET A 141 22.50 0.45 -17.87
CA MET A 141 21.23 0.00 -17.29
C MET A 141 20.11 -0.04 -18.33
N ARG A 142 20.02 0.98 -19.19
CA ARG A 142 19.01 1.01 -20.28
C ARG A 142 19.16 -0.13 -21.25
N GLU A 143 20.39 -0.51 -21.60
CA GLU A 143 20.64 -1.65 -22.49
C GLU A 143 20.07 -2.97 -21.90
N LEU A 144 20.23 -3.19 -20.61
CA LEU A 144 19.70 -4.37 -19.91
C LEU A 144 18.18 -4.33 -19.73
N LEU A 145 17.61 -3.14 -19.52
CA LEU A 145 16.19 -2.93 -19.25
C LEU A 145 15.35 -2.86 -20.55
N GLY A 146 16.00 -2.58 -21.69
CA GLY A 146 15.33 -2.41 -22.97
C GLY A 146 14.35 -1.23 -22.96
N GLU A 147 13.16 -1.42 -23.55
CA GLU A 147 12.12 -0.39 -23.67
C GLU A 147 11.22 -0.28 -22.44
N ALA A 148 11.59 -0.90 -21.30
CA ALA A 148 10.79 -0.83 -20.09
C ALA A 148 10.78 0.58 -19.51
N ARG A 149 9.58 1.05 -19.13
CA ARG A 149 9.37 2.32 -18.43
C ARG A 149 9.04 2.02 -16.98
N PHE A 150 9.55 2.88 -16.10
CA PHE A 150 9.41 2.71 -14.67
C PHE A 150 8.61 3.85 -14.05
N PHE A 151 7.92 3.50 -12.98
CA PHE A 151 7.09 4.44 -12.23
C PHE A 151 7.28 4.19 -10.74
N SER A 152 7.44 5.25 -9.97
CA SER A 152 7.24 5.23 -8.53
C SER A 152 5.74 5.27 -8.28
N VAL A 153 5.19 4.23 -7.68
CA VAL A 153 3.75 4.14 -7.42
C VAL A 153 3.51 3.95 -5.93
N THR A 154 2.65 4.80 -5.36
CA THR A 154 2.16 4.63 -4.00
C THR A 154 0.83 3.90 -4.05
N PHE A 155 0.76 2.76 -3.38
CA PHE A 155 -0.44 1.95 -3.26
C PHE A 155 -1.07 2.04 -1.87
N ARG A 156 -2.38 1.89 -1.85
CA ARG A 156 -3.20 1.66 -0.67
C ARG A 156 -3.94 0.34 -0.84
N LEU A 157 -3.67 -0.62 0.01
CA LEU A 157 -4.34 -1.92 0.03
C LEU A 157 -5.09 -2.05 1.35
N PHE A 158 -6.39 -2.31 1.28
CA PHE A 158 -7.24 -2.44 2.46
C PHE A 158 -7.58 -3.90 2.72
N LYS A 159 -7.44 -4.33 3.98
CA LYS A 159 -7.90 -5.64 4.41
C LYS A 159 -9.34 -5.56 4.84
N LEU A 160 -10.24 -6.08 4.02
CA LEU A 160 -11.65 -6.28 4.37
C LEU A 160 -12.02 -7.77 4.31
N PRO A 161 -13.09 -8.18 5.01
CA PRO A 161 -13.55 -9.57 4.96
C PRO A 161 -13.80 -10.05 3.54
N PRO A 162 -13.65 -11.34 3.23
CA PRO A 162 -13.91 -11.90 1.90
C PRO A 162 -15.31 -11.51 1.38
N GLY A 163 -15.38 -11.13 0.09
CA GLY A 163 -16.62 -10.74 -0.57
C GLY A 163 -17.07 -9.29 -0.32
N ARG A 164 -16.31 -8.51 0.47
CA ARG A 164 -16.60 -7.07 0.65
C ARG A 164 -16.02 -6.23 -0.49
N LEU A 165 -14.92 -6.66 -1.08
CA LEU A 165 -14.32 -6.04 -2.26
C LEU A 165 -14.48 -6.95 -3.47
N GLU A 166 -14.82 -6.37 -4.60
CA GLU A 166 -14.97 -7.01 -5.90
C GLU A 166 -13.74 -6.72 -6.76
N SER A 167 -13.54 -7.52 -7.81
CA SER A 167 -12.41 -7.35 -8.73
C SER A 167 -12.59 -6.20 -9.71
N LEU A 168 -13.83 -5.73 -9.89
CA LEU A 168 -14.21 -4.63 -10.77
C LEU A 168 -14.87 -3.50 -9.99
N CYS A 169 -15.00 -2.35 -10.63
CA CYS A 169 -15.61 -1.15 -10.06
C CYS A 169 -17.14 -1.17 -10.32
N GLU A 170 -17.87 -1.97 -9.55
CA GLU A 170 -19.31 -2.18 -9.74
C GLU A 170 -20.13 -1.03 -9.16
N ASP A 171 -21.11 -0.53 -9.96
CA ASP A 171 -22.02 0.56 -9.56
C ASP A 171 -23.28 0.01 -8.89
N TYR A 172 -23.54 0.46 -7.67
CA TYR A 172 -24.75 0.19 -6.90
C TYR A 172 -25.55 1.45 -6.59
N GLY A 173 -25.27 2.58 -7.27
CA GLY A 173 -25.91 3.86 -7.02
C GLY A 173 -25.56 4.49 -5.67
N GLN A 174 -24.45 4.08 -5.07
CA GLN A 174 -24.00 4.60 -3.79
C GLN A 174 -23.29 5.95 -3.93
N TYR A 175 -23.38 6.77 -2.89
CA TYR A 175 -22.57 7.99 -2.79
C TYR A 175 -22.03 8.18 -1.37
N ALA A 176 -20.93 8.91 -1.28
CA ALA A 176 -20.29 9.24 -0.02
C ALA A 176 -20.18 10.76 0.18
N VAL A 177 -20.27 11.21 1.44
CA VAL A 177 -20.07 12.60 1.82
C VAL A 177 -18.94 12.68 2.83
N TYR A 178 -17.91 13.42 2.53
CA TYR A 178 -16.79 13.67 3.43
C TYR A 178 -17.16 14.70 4.50
N ARG A 179 -16.93 14.38 5.79
CA ARG A 179 -17.24 15.25 6.93
C ARG A 179 -16.22 16.38 7.14
N GLY A 180 -15.04 16.34 6.51
CA GLY A 180 -13.95 17.30 6.73
C GLY A 180 -13.27 17.14 8.09
N SER A 181 -13.29 15.96 8.67
CA SER A 181 -12.80 15.69 10.04
C SER A 181 -11.41 15.04 10.11
N ILE A 182 -10.75 14.79 8.97
CA ILE A 182 -9.36 14.32 8.94
C ILE A 182 -8.44 15.53 9.11
N GLU A 183 -7.55 15.45 10.10
CA GLU A 183 -6.56 16.50 10.34
C GLU A 183 -5.65 16.67 9.11
N GLY A 184 -5.34 17.92 8.76
CA GLY A 184 -4.58 18.24 7.54
C GLY A 184 -5.38 18.18 6.23
N SER A 185 -6.61 17.61 6.23
CA SER A 185 -7.44 17.43 5.01
C SER A 185 -8.85 17.98 5.17
N ARG A 186 -9.02 19.08 5.92
CA ARG A 186 -10.35 19.61 6.32
C ARG A 186 -11.26 20.02 5.15
N GLY A 187 -10.69 20.42 4.00
CA GLY A 187 -11.46 20.88 2.83
C GLY A 187 -11.84 19.75 1.87
N ALA A 188 -10.95 18.78 1.71
CA ALA A 188 -11.15 17.62 0.85
C ALA A 188 -10.21 16.51 1.28
N TYR A 189 -10.57 15.26 0.96
CA TYR A 189 -9.76 14.07 1.17
C TYR A 189 -9.60 13.30 -0.15
N SER A 190 -8.37 12.95 -0.51
CA SER A 190 -8.09 12.06 -1.64
C SER A 190 -7.88 10.65 -1.12
N LEU A 191 -8.76 9.73 -1.48
CA LEU A 191 -8.63 8.32 -1.18
C LEU A 191 -7.55 7.68 -2.08
N ASP A 192 -7.58 8.03 -3.34
CA ASP A 192 -6.67 7.58 -4.39
C ASP A 192 -6.56 8.65 -5.49
N ASP A 193 -5.97 8.33 -6.64
CA ASP A 193 -5.75 9.26 -7.76
C ASP A 193 -7.04 9.64 -8.51
N HIS A 194 -8.16 8.94 -8.28
CA HIS A 194 -9.47 9.18 -8.91
C HIS A 194 -10.53 9.70 -7.93
N HIS A 195 -10.41 9.42 -6.64
CA HIS A 195 -11.43 9.72 -5.64
C HIS A 195 -10.98 10.85 -4.72
N ARG A 196 -11.28 12.10 -5.11
CA ARG A 196 -11.10 13.29 -4.28
C ARG A 196 -12.46 13.80 -3.80
N LEU A 197 -12.78 13.55 -2.55
CA LEU A 197 -14.06 13.91 -1.93
C LEU A 197 -13.94 15.27 -1.23
N GLU A 198 -14.72 16.26 -1.67
CA GLU A 198 -14.79 17.57 -1.04
C GLU A 198 -15.74 17.53 0.16
N LYS A 199 -15.41 18.29 1.20
CA LYS A 199 -16.22 18.38 2.41
C LYS A 199 -17.66 18.77 2.11
N GLY A 200 -18.61 17.97 2.59
CA GLY A 200 -20.05 18.21 2.52
C GLY A 200 -20.66 18.04 1.12
N LYS A 201 -19.89 17.62 0.12
CA LYS A 201 -20.41 17.36 -1.22
C LYS A 201 -20.62 15.86 -1.42
N PRO A 202 -21.78 15.42 -1.96
CA PRO A 202 -21.96 14.04 -2.35
C PRO A 202 -21.05 13.68 -3.54
N PHE A 203 -20.42 12.50 -3.47
CA PHE A 203 -19.55 11.96 -4.49
C PHE A 203 -19.99 10.52 -4.79
N LEU A 204 -20.31 10.21 -6.06
CA LEU A 204 -20.71 8.87 -6.48
C LEU A 204 -19.54 7.90 -6.30
N VAL A 205 -19.81 6.75 -5.73
CA VAL A 205 -18.79 5.74 -5.41
C VAL A 205 -19.24 4.35 -5.83
N CYS A 206 -18.30 3.55 -6.32
CA CYS A 206 -18.54 2.12 -6.55
C CYS A 206 -18.66 1.34 -5.23
N GLY A 207 -19.13 0.10 -5.29
CA GLY A 207 -19.29 -0.76 -4.13
C GLY A 207 -18.00 -0.93 -3.32
N ASN A 208 -16.85 -1.05 -3.98
CA ASN A 208 -15.55 -1.15 -3.29
C ASN A 208 -15.22 0.10 -2.50
N THR A 209 -15.36 1.28 -3.12
CA THR A 209 -15.12 2.56 -2.43
C THR A 209 -16.07 2.73 -1.25
N ALA A 210 -17.35 2.42 -1.42
CA ALA A 210 -18.33 2.45 -0.34
C ALA A 210 -17.90 1.55 0.84
N SER A 211 -17.50 0.30 0.58
CA SER A 211 -17.02 -0.63 1.61
C SER A 211 -15.76 -0.11 2.32
N ILE A 212 -14.78 0.39 1.58
CA ILE A 212 -13.56 0.97 2.17
C ILE A 212 -13.91 2.14 3.09
N LEU A 213 -14.77 3.05 2.66
CA LEU A 213 -15.16 4.22 3.46
C LEU A 213 -16.01 3.88 4.68
N GLN A 214 -16.72 2.73 4.69
CA GLN A 214 -17.57 2.31 5.81
C GLN A 214 -16.90 1.35 6.79
N GLU A 215 -15.92 0.57 6.35
CA GLU A 215 -15.42 -0.59 7.10
C GLU A 215 -13.95 -0.50 7.49
N THR A 216 -13.32 0.66 7.24
CA THR A 216 -11.94 0.93 7.64
C THR A 216 -11.89 2.08 8.66
N TRP A 217 -10.68 2.49 9.03
CA TRP A 217 -10.47 3.67 9.88
C TRP A 217 -11.14 4.94 9.34
N LEU A 218 -11.51 4.96 8.06
CA LEU A 218 -12.18 6.07 7.39
C LEU A 218 -13.66 6.22 7.82
N ALA A 219 -14.30 5.19 8.34
CA ALA A 219 -15.75 5.17 8.64
C ALA A 219 -16.25 6.35 9.48
N LYS A 220 -15.45 6.81 10.44
CA LYS A 220 -15.79 7.97 11.28
C LYS A 220 -15.73 9.33 10.54
N HIS A 221 -15.19 9.35 9.33
CA HIS A 221 -14.94 10.57 8.56
C HIS A 221 -15.87 10.75 7.36
N PHE A 222 -16.68 9.72 7.04
CA PHE A 222 -17.57 9.71 5.88
C PHE A 222 -18.97 9.25 6.24
N ASP A 223 -19.96 9.82 5.53
CA ASP A 223 -21.32 9.30 5.48
C ASP A 223 -21.50 8.64 4.12
N VAL A 224 -21.77 7.32 4.11
CA VAL A 224 -22.02 6.58 2.88
C VAL A 224 -23.51 6.24 2.83
N HIS A 225 -24.13 6.48 1.68
CA HIS A 225 -25.56 6.31 1.43
C HIS A 225 -25.80 5.33 0.29
N GLY A 226 -26.93 4.60 0.35
CA GLY A 226 -27.27 3.51 -0.54
C GLY A 226 -26.68 2.18 -0.08
N ASP A 227 -27.07 1.12 -0.76
CA ASP A 227 -26.66 -0.26 -0.47
C ASP A 227 -26.42 -1.03 -1.77
N ARG A 228 -26.10 -2.32 -1.67
CA ARG A 228 -25.84 -3.19 -2.82
C ARG A 228 -27.09 -3.96 -3.30
N SER A 229 -28.30 -3.47 -3.02
CA SER A 229 -29.55 -4.16 -3.39
C SER A 229 -29.85 -4.09 -4.89
N THR A 230 -29.35 -3.05 -5.58
CA THR A 230 -29.52 -2.88 -7.02
C THR A 230 -28.15 -2.67 -7.66
N HIS A 231 -27.85 -3.48 -8.68
CA HIS A 231 -26.62 -3.40 -9.46
C HIS A 231 -26.90 -2.71 -10.80
N TYR A 232 -26.13 -1.67 -11.12
CA TYR A 232 -26.31 -0.86 -12.33
C TYR A 232 -25.26 -1.15 -13.41
N GLY A 233 -24.30 -2.01 -13.14
CA GLY A 233 -23.19 -2.38 -14.04
C GLY A 233 -21.85 -1.83 -13.59
N GLU A 234 -20.89 -1.79 -14.54
CA GLU A 234 -19.52 -1.27 -14.34
C GLU A 234 -19.43 0.20 -14.78
#